data_9d73df8937ec5c2083ec776e7f2e8387
#
_entry.id   9d73df8937ec5c2083ec776e7f2e8387
#
_cell.length_a   1.000
_cell.length_b   1.000
_cell.length_c   1.000
_cell.angle_alpha   90.00
_cell.angle_beta   90.00
_cell.angle_gamma   90.00
#
_symmetry.space_group_name_H-M   'P 1'
#
loop_
_entity.id
_entity.type
_entity.pdbx_description
1 polymer ?
#
loop_
_entity_poly.entity_id
_entity_poly.type
_entity_poly.pdbx_seq_one_letter_code
_entity_poly.pdbx_strand_id
1 'polypeptide(L)' 'MIKFYSSHCSKCRTLEEEMKKKNIEFELIDNEDTYLPIAREHGIMSMPFADIDGKIINTVALQKYINGGN' A
#
# COMPACT_ATOMS: atom_id res chain seq x y z
N MET A 1 -12.13 2.19 3.68
CA MET A 1 -11.32 1.01 3.96
C MET A 1 -10.02 1.07 3.16
N ILE A 2 -8.93 0.64 3.76
CA ILE A 2 -7.62 0.68 3.10
C ILE A 2 -7.29 -0.71 2.56
N LYS A 3 -6.88 -0.76 1.30
CA LYS A 3 -6.36 -1.97 0.69
C LYS A 3 -4.85 -1.78 0.51
N PHE A 4 -4.08 -2.65 1.11
CA PHE A 4 -2.63 -2.57 1.08
C PHE A 4 -2.10 -3.64 0.13
N TYR A 5 -1.54 -3.21 -0.98
CA TYR A 5 -1.04 -4.11 -2.02
C TYR A 5 0.44 -4.38 -1.80
N SER A 6 0.78 -5.62 -1.55
CA SER A 6 2.12 -6.02 -1.12
C SER A 6 2.69 -7.14 -1.98
N SER A 7 3.97 -7.03 -2.29
CA SER A 7 4.71 -8.12 -2.95
C SER A 7 5.61 -8.83 -1.95
N HIS A 8 5.43 -8.58 -0.66
CA HIS A 8 6.25 -9.14 0.41
C HIS A 8 7.71 -8.71 0.34
N CYS A 9 7.97 -7.56 -0.27
CA CYS A 9 9.33 -7.02 -0.31
C CYS A 9 9.69 -6.41 1.05
N SER A 10 10.97 -6.03 1.21
CA SER A 10 11.43 -5.46 2.47
C SER A 10 10.62 -4.22 2.86
N LYS A 11 10.42 -3.30 1.92
CA LYS A 11 9.65 -2.10 2.19
C LYS A 11 8.20 -2.42 2.47
N CYS A 12 7.65 -3.42 1.78
CA CYS A 12 6.28 -3.86 2.02
C CYS A 12 6.10 -4.29 3.47
N ARG A 13 7.03 -5.09 3.96
CA ARG A 13 6.97 -5.57 5.34
C ARG A 13 7.11 -4.43 6.33
N THR A 14 8.04 -3.53 6.09
CA THR A 14 8.27 -2.40 6.97
C THR A 14 7.02 -1.55 7.11
N LEU A 15 6.40 -1.20 5.99
CA LEU A 15 5.21 -0.35 6.03
C LEU A 15 4.01 -1.09 6.62
N GLU A 16 3.90 -2.38 6.35
CA GLU A 16 2.84 -3.20 6.93
C GLU A 16 2.94 -3.20 8.45
N GLU A 17 4.15 -3.38 8.99
CA GLU A 17 4.37 -3.38 10.42
C GLU A 17 4.07 -2.01 11.03
N GLU A 18 4.44 -0.94 10.32
CA GLU A 18 4.15 0.42 10.78
C GLU A 18 2.65 0.65 10.90
N MET A 19 1.89 0.17 9.93
CA MET A 19 0.44 0.31 9.96
C MET A 19 -0.15 -0.45 11.15
N LYS A 20 0.36 -1.64 11.42
CA LYS A 20 -0.10 -2.43 12.55
C LYS A 20 0.22 -1.74 13.87
N LYS A 21 1.40 -1.18 14.00
CA LYS A 21 1.80 -0.47 15.22
C LYS A 21 0.91 0.73 15.49
N LYS A 22 0.42 1.37 14.44
CA LYS A 22 -0.42 2.56 14.57
C LYS A 22 -1.89 2.24 14.60
N ASN A 23 -2.23 0.95 14.65
CA ASN A 23 -3.62 0.48 14.67
C ASN A 23 -4.41 0.94 13.45
N ILE A 24 -3.75 1.03 12.30
CA ILE A 24 -4.41 1.35 11.05
C ILE A 24 -4.95 0.06 10.47
N GLU A 25 -6.26 0.00 10.27
CA GLU A 25 -6.88 -1.18 9.71
C GLU A 25 -6.72 -1.19 8.20
N PHE A 26 -6.39 -2.35 7.65
CA PHE A 26 -6.22 -2.49 6.21
C PHE A 26 -6.45 -3.94 5.79
N GLU A 27 -6.77 -4.10 4.52
CA GLU A 27 -6.88 -5.43 3.92
C GLU A 27 -5.59 -5.68 3.14
N LEU A 28 -4.91 -6.78 3.46
CA LEU A 28 -3.68 -7.14 2.75
C LEU A 28 -4.03 -7.87 1.46
N ILE A 29 -3.53 -7.37 0.35
CA ILE A 29 -3.72 -8.00 -0.95
C ILE A 29 -2.34 -8.26 -1.54
N ASP A 30 -1.98 -9.53 -1.62
CA ASP A 30 -0.65 -9.93 -2.10
C ASP A 30 -0.71 -10.77 -3.37
N ASN A 31 -1.86 -10.85 -4.00
CA ASN A 31 -2.03 -11.58 -5.24
C ASN A 31 -1.63 -10.71 -6.43
N GLU A 32 -0.55 -11.10 -7.09
CA GLU A 32 0.00 -10.39 -8.24
C GLU A 32 -1.03 -10.16 -9.35
N ASP A 33 -1.85 -11.17 -9.61
CA ASP A 33 -2.87 -11.08 -10.65
C ASP A 33 -3.88 -9.99 -10.33
N THR A 34 -4.04 -9.65 -9.07
CA THR A 34 -4.96 -8.60 -8.64
C THR A 34 -4.29 -7.23 -8.70
N TYR A 35 -3.09 -7.10 -8.16
CA TYR A 35 -2.52 -5.75 -8.01
C TYR A 35 -1.75 -5.26 -9.25
N LEU A 36 -1.19 -6.15 -10.08
CA LEU A 36 -0.43 -5.69 -11.25
C LEU A 36 -1.26 -4.86 -12.23
N PRO A 37 -2.47 -5.28 -12.59
CA PRO A 37 -3.28 -4.44 -13.49
C PRO A 37 -3.57 -3.07 -12.91
N ILE A 38 -3.80 -3.01 -11.61
CA ILE A 38 -4.07 -1.74 -10.93
C ILE A 38 -2.84 -0.84 -10.97
N ALA A 39 -1.67 -1.42 -10.67
CA ALA A 39 -0.42 -0.67 -10.69
C ALA A 39 -0.15 -0.11 -12.08
N ARG A 40 -0.35 -0.92 -13.11
CA ARG A 40 -0.13 -0.49 -14.49
C ARG A 40 -1.06 0.64 -14.88
N GLU A 41 -2.32 0.52 -14.50
CA GLU A 41 -3.32 1.54 -14.83
C GLU A 41 -2.95 2.90 -14.23
N HIS A 42 -2.37 2.88 -13.03
CA HIS A 42 -2.02 4.11 -12.32
C HIS A 42 -0.56 4.50 -12.44
N GLY A 43 0.20 3.80 -13.29
CA GLY A 43 1.59 4.12 -13.51
C GLY A 43 2.48 3.89 -12.31
N ILE A 44 2.11 2.97 -11.44
CA ILE A 44 2.87 2.67 -10.23
C ILE A 44 3.95 1.64 -10.55
N MET A 45 5.18 1.96 -10.23
CA MET A 45 6.31 1.11 -10.57
C MET A 45 7.05 0.56 -9.35
N SER A 46 6.57 0.82 -8.15
CA SER A 46 7.19 0.32 -6.94
C SER A 46 6.13 -0.20 -5.98
N MET A 47 6.56 -1.11 -5.09
CA MET A 47 5.69 -1.67 -4.08
C MET A 47 6.18 -1.23 -2.70
N PRO A 48 5.32 -1.13 -1.72
CA PRO A 48 3.87 -1.35 -1.78
C PRO A 48 3.13 -0.10 -2.26
N PHE A 49 1.88 -0.30 -2.63
CA PHE A 49 0.99 0.83 -2.87
C PHE A 49 -0.36 0.51 -2.22
N ALA A 50 -1.26 1.47 -2.19
CA ALA A 50 -2.50 1.27 -1.47
C ALA A 50 -3.68 1.97 -2.13
N ASP A 51 -4.86 1.49 -1.79
CA ASP A 51 -6.13 2.10 -2.16
C ASP A 51 -6.77 2.59 -0.87
N ILE A 52 -6.88 3.90 -0.73
CA ILE A 52 -7.50 4.50 0.44
C ILE A 52 -8.81 5.13 0.01
N ASP A 53 -9.91 4.47 0.38
CA ASP A 53 -11.26 4.92 0.06
C ASP A 53 -11.46 5.20 -1.44
N GLY A 54 -10.91 4.31 -2.26
CA GLY A 54 -11.06 4.40 -3.70
C GLY A 54 -9.96 5.18 -4.41
N LYS A 55 -9.03 5.73 -3.64
CA LYS A 55 -7.93 6.49 -4.24
C LYS A 55 -6.64 5.70 -4.16
N ILE A 56 -6.04 5.44 -5.31
CA ILE A 56 -4.77 4.72 -5.40
C ILE A 56 -3.61 5.67 -5.14
N ILE A 57 -2.76 5.30 -4.18
CA ILE A 57 -1.58 6.11 -3.86
C ILE A 57 -0.33 5.24 -3.97
N ASN A 58 0.78 5.87 -4.38
CA ASN A 58 2.04 5.16 -4.57
C ASN A 58 2.78 4.97 -3.23
N THR A 59 3.97 4.36 -3.30
CA THR A 59 4.76 4.06 -2.11
C THR A 59 5.06 5.31 -1.29
N VAL A 60 5.47 6.39 -1.95
CA VAL A 60 5.86 7.62 -1.25
C VAL A 60 4.67 8.23 -0.53
N ALA A 61 3.53 8.31 -1.22
CA ALA A 61 2.32 8.86 -0.61
C ALA A 61 1.83 7.98 0.54
N LEU A 62 1.93 6.67 0.37
CA LEU A 62 1.54 5.73 1.42
C LEU A 62 2.42 5.90 2.65
N GLN A 63 3.72 6.06 2.45
CA GLN A 63 4.64 6.26 3.54
C GLN A 63 4.32 7.55 4.33
N LYS A 64 4.00 8.61 3.61
CA LYS A 64 3.59 9.86 4.25
C LYS A 64 2.30 9.71 5.03
N TYR A 65 1.36 8.98 4.45
CA TYR A 65 0.08 8.71 5.12
C TYR A 65 0.29 7.98 6.43
N ILE A 66 1.13 6.96 6.42
CA ILE A 66 1.41 6.16 7.63
C ILE A 66 2.13 7.00 8.67
N ASN A 67 3.03 7.88 8.25
CA ASN A 67 3.85 8.68 9.17
C ASN A 67 3.18 9.96 9.63
N GLY A 68 1.87 10.02 9.57
CA GLY A 68 1.16 11.18 10.08
C GLY A 68 0.47 11.99 9.01
N GLY A 69 0.60 11.57 7.79
CA GLY A 69 -0.26 12.03 6.72
C GLY A 69 -0.01 13.42 6.16
N ASN A 70 0.92 14.09 6.62
CA ASN A 70 1.05 15.47 6.12
C ASN A 70 2.16 15.63 5.11
#